data_4079cce945a7c19781039461b18cf64a
#
_entry.id   4079cce945a7c19781039461b18cf64a
#
_cell.length_a   1.000
_cell.length_b   1.000
_cell.length_c   1.000
_cell.angle_alpha   90.00
_cell.angle_beta   90.00
_cell.angle_gamma   90.00
#
_symmetry.space_group_name_H-M   'P 1'
#
loop_
_entity.id
_entity.type
_entity.pdbx_description
1 polymer ?
#
loop_
_entity_poly.entity_id
_entity_poly.type
_entity_poly.pdbx_seq_one_letter_code
_entity_poly.pdbx_strand_id
1 'polypeptide(L)'
;MSAAPEQTRPAIGDPAADGPFTTRQLLRLDEALRVADRQTGLTFSVYIGEMETPSRAYAEKLQKQIEGADRAVLIAVSPNQRKLEIVTGNEARKRISDRDAKLAGLSMAAAFAGGDLAGGVLAGIDQLASHAGRH
;
A
#
# COMPACT_ATOMS: atom_id res chain seq x y z
N MET A 1 -14.58 -7.06 -9.09
CA MET A 1 -14.24 -6.55 -9.30
C MET A 1 -14.03 -5.89 -9.66
N SER A 2 -13.78 -5.73 -9.82
CA SER A 2 -13.56 -5.15 -10.17
C SER A 2 -13.09 -4.48 -10.61
N ALA A 3 -13.28 -4.27 -10.74
CA ALA A 3 -12.82 -3.47 -11.24
C ALA A 3 -11.86 -2.84 -11.31
N ALA A 4 -11.67 -2.75 -10.85
CA ALA A 4 -10.48 -2.20 -11.00
C ALA A 4 -9.56 -2.64 -12.06
N PRO A 5 -9.89 -3.51 -12.92
CA PRO A 5 -8.92 -3.99 -13.89
C PRO A 5 -8.27 -2.90 -14.71
N GLU A 6 -8.99 -1.85 -14.95
CA GLU A 6 -8.45 -0.74 -15.74
C GLU A 6 -7.55 0.18 -14.93
N GLN A 7 -7.38 -0.10 -13.67
CA GLN A 7 -6.58 0.75 -12.80
C GLN A 7 -5.20 0.18 -12.65
N THR A 8 -4.21 1.07 -12.58
CA THR A 8 -2.84 0.66 -12.32
C THR A 8 -2.63 0.32 -10.87
N ARG A 9 -3.56 0.71 -10.00
CA ARG A 9 -3.50 0.41 -8.57
C ARG A 9 -4.66 -0.49 -8.20
N PRO A 10 -4.43 -1.44 -7.27
CA PRO A 10 -5.54 -2.19 -6.72
C PRO A 10 -6.58 -1.27 -6.12
N ALA A 11 -7.80 -1.72 -6.09
CA ALA A 11 -8.89 -0.90 -5.60
C ALA A 11 -8.70 -0.58 -4.12
N ILE A 12 -8.87 0.69 -3.78
CA ILE A 12 -9.08 1.09 -2.41
C ILE A 12 -10.56 0.86 -2.16
N GLY A 13 -10.92 0.48 -0.95
CA GLY A 13 -12.31 0.18 -0.63
C GLY A 13 -13.27 1.22 -1.16
N ASP A 14 -14.50 0.81 -1.43
CA ASP A 14 -15.53 1.66 -1.98
C ASP A 14 -15.84 2.81 -1.02
N PRO A 15 -15.59 4.06 -1.43
CA PRO A 15 -15.84 5.19 -0.54
C PRO A 15 -17.32 5.43 -0.25
N ALA A 16 -18.20 4.90 -1.08
CA ALA A 16 -19.63 5.05 -0.87
C ALA A 16 -20.18 4.05 0.13
N ALA A 17 -19.41 3.00 0.44
CA ALA A 17 -19.83 2.00 1.40
C ALA A 17 -19.28 2.36 2.77
N ASP A 18 -19.44 1.45 3.72
CA ASP A 18 -18.95 1.65 5.08
C ASP A 18 -17.47 1.32 5.18
N GLY A 19 -16.69 1.88 4.28
CA GLY A 19 -15.26 1.66 4.29
C GLY A 19 -14.60 2.36 5.46
N PRO A 20 -13.36 1.97 5.76
CA PRO A 20 -12.65 2.50 6.91
C PRO A 20 -12.16 3.94 6.72
N PHE A 21 -12.29 4.49 5.54
CA PHE A 21 -11.79 5.82 5.23
C PHE A 21 -12.91 6.75 4.79
N THR A 22 -12.80 8.01 5.21
CA THR A 22 -13.66 9.06 4.69
C THR A 22 -13.21 9.43 3.27
N THR A 23 -14.08 10.14 2.55
CA THR A 23 -13.72 10.63 1.21
C THR A 23 -12.48 11.51 1.27
N ARG A 24 -12.39 12.37 2.28
CA ARG A 24 -11.22 13.24 2.45
C ARG A 24 -9.94 12.41 2.63
N GLN A 25 -10.02 11.35 3.45
CA GLN A 25 -8.87 10.49 3.67
C GLN A 25 -8.46 9.77 2.41
N LEU A 26 -9.41 9.31 1.61
CA LEU A 26 -9.11 8.65 0.34
C LEU A 26 -8.43 9.60 -0.63
N LEU A 27 -8.86 10.86 -0.68
CA LEU A 27 -8.21 11.85 -1.54
C LEU A 27 -6.77 12.11 -1.08
N ARG A 28 -6.54 12.16 0.22
CA ARG A 28 -5.19 12.35 0.76
C ARG A 28 -4.30 11.17 0.44
N LEU A 29 -4.84 9.95 0.55
CA LEU A 29 -4.08 8.75 0.19
C LEU A 29 -3.69 8.78 -1.29
N ASP A 30 -4.64 9.12 -2.14
CA ASP A 30 -4.38 9.19 -3.57
C ASP A 30 -3.29 10.20 -3.89
N GLU A 31 -3.35 11.36 -3.25
CA GLU A 31 -2.34 12.38 -3.45
C GLU A 31 -0.96 11.91 -2.96
N ALA A 32 -0.92 11.26 -1.80
CA ALA A 32 0.34 10.76 -1.25
C ALA A 32 0.97 9.72 -2.19
N LEU A 33 0.13 8.85 -2.77
CA LEU A 33 0.62 7.86 -3.72
C LEU A 33 1.24 8.52 -4.94
N ARG A 34 0.56 9.52 -5.49
CA ARG A 34 1.06 10.21 -6.68
C ARG A 34 2.36 10.94 -6.39
N VAL A 35 2.45 11.58 -5.23
CA VAL A 35 3.68 12.28 -4.84
C VAL A 35 4.83 11.27 -4.71
N ALA A 36 4.57 10.14 -4.04
CA ALA A 36 5.59 9.10 -3.88
C ALA A 36 6.06 8.58 -5.23
N ASP A 37 5.12 8.33 -6.14
CA ASP A 37 5.47 7.87 -7.49
C ASP A 37 6.40 8.84 -8.19
N ARG A 38 6.05 10.12 -8.15
CA ARG A 38 6.85 11.14 -8.84
C ARG A 38 8.24 11.28 -8.23
N GLN A 39 8.33 11.21 -6.91
CA GLN A 39 9.61 11.38 -6.23
C GLN A 39 10.55 10.22 -6.48
N THR A 40 10.03 9.02 -6.48
CA THR A 40 10.86 7.82 -6.49
C THR A 40 10.99 7.17 -7.86
N GLY A 41 10.05 7.39 -8.76
CA GLY A 41 9.97 6.68 -10.02
C GLY A 41 9.41 5.28 -9.88
N LEU A 42 9.02 4.88 -8.67
CA LEU A 42 8.34 3.62 -8.44
C LEU A 42 6.84 3.85 -8.48
N THR A 43 6.07 2.76 -8.47
CA THR A 43 4.61 2.83 -8.43
C THR A 43 4.15 2.33 -7.06
N PHE A 44 3.50 3.20 -6.30
CA PHE A 44 2.98 2.84 -4.99
C PHE A 44 1.48 2.60 -5.07
N SER A 45 1.02 1.52 -4.47
CA SER A 45 -0.40 1.15 -4.47
C SER A 45 -0.81 0.71 -3.08
N VAL A 46 -2.08 0.93 -2.77
CA VAL A 46 -2.66 0.52 -1.49
C VAL A 46 -3.91 -0.29 -1.77
N TYR A 47 -4.00 -1.43 -1.12
CA TYR A 47 -5.21 -2.26 -1.13
C TYR A 47 -5.77 -2.28 0.29
N ILE A 48 -7.05 -1.97 0.44
CA ILE A 48 -7.74 -2.05 1.71
C ILE A 48 -8.91 -2.99 1.52
N GLY A 49 -8.89 -4.13 2.20
CA GLY A 49 -9.95 -5.10 2.06
C GLY A 49 -9.56 -6.45 2.63
N GLU A 50 -10.48 -7.41 2.52
CA GLU A 50 -10.21 -8.76 3.00
C GLU A 50 -9.13 -9.43 2.15
N MET A 51 -8.35 -10.28 2.80
CA MET A 51 -7.32 -11.06 2.12
C MET A 51 -7.50 -12.53 2.45
N GLU A 52 -7.37 -13.37 1.43
CA GLU A 52 -7.38 -14.82 1.64
C GLU A 52 -6.14 -15.24 2.41
N THR A 53 -6.25 -16.33 3.14
CA THR A 53 -5.12 -16.87 3.91
C THR A 53 -4.32 -17.82 3.02
N PRO A 54 -3.00 -17.71 3.01
CA PRO A 54 -2.18 -16.77 3.79
C PRO A 54 -2.16 -15.38 3.15
N SER A 55 -2.23 -14.37 3.99
CA SER A 55 -2.33 -12.99 3.50
C SER A 55 -1.14 -12.59 2.66
N ARG A 56 0.05 -13.10 2.99
CA ARG A 56 1.25 -12.78 2.21
C ARG A 56 1.10 -13.24 0.76
N ALA A 57 0.65 -14.47 0.56
CA ALA A 57 0.48 -15.00 -0.79
C ALA A 57 -0.58 -14.22 -1.55
N TYR A 58 -1.65 -13.84 -0.87
CA TYR A 58 -2.71 -13.06 -1.49
C TYR A 58 -2.18 -11.69 -1.94
N ALA A 59 -1.44 -11.03 -1.06
CA ALA A 59 -0.86 -9.73 -1.38
C ALA A 59 0.13 -9.82 -2.53
N GLU A 60 0.90 -10.90 -2.59
CA GLU A 60 1.84 -11.10 -3.70
C GLU A 60 1.11 -11.25 -5.03
N LYS A 61 -0.02 -11.92 -5.02
CA LYS A 61 -0.83 -12.05 -6.24
C LYS A 61 -1.38 -10.70 -6.69
N LEU A 62 -1.84 -9.90 -5.74
CA LEU A 62 -2.32 -8.56 -6.06
C LEU A 62 -1.20 -7.70 -6.64
N GLN A 63 -0.03 -7.78 -6.05
CA GLN A 63 1.11 -6.99 -6.48
C GLN A 63 1.50 -7.31 -7.92
N LYS A 64 1.45 -8.58 -8.28
CA LYS A 64 1.82 -9.01 -9.63
C LYS A 64 0.83 -8.53 -10.69
N GLN A 65 -0.36 -8.16 -10.30
CA GLN A 65 -1.37 -7.66 -11.23
C GLN A 65 -1.20 -6.17 -11.53
N ILE A 66 -0.34 -5.49 -10.79
CA ILE A 66 -0.08 -4.07 -11.03
C ILE A 66 0.76 -3.94 -12.29
N GLU A 67 0.37 -3.00 -13.15
CA GLU A 67 1.15 -2.72 -14.34
C GLU A 67 2.54 -2.24 -13.94
N GLY A 68 3.58 -2.83 -14.53
CA GLY A 68 4.94 -2.51 -14.14
C GLY A 68 5.29 -3.04 -12.76
N ALA A 69 4.81 -4.25 -12.45
CA ALA A 69 4.94 -4.82 -11.11
C ALA A 69 6.38 -4.87 -10.58
N ASP A 70 7.37 -4.99 -11.47
CA ASP A 70 8.76 -5.01 -11.03
C ASP A 70 9.14 -3.74 -10.28
N ARG A 71 8.51 -2.63 -10.60
CA ARG A 71 8.77 -1.33 -9.97
C ARG A 71 7.67 -0.93 -9.01
N ALA A 72 6.81 -1.85 -8.62
CA ALA A 72 5.66 -1.53 -7.80
C ALA A 72 5.85 -1.93 -6.35
N VAL A 73 5.30 -1.11 -5.47
CA VAL A 73 5.25 -1.35 -4.03
C VAL A 73 3.78 -1.38 -3.64
N LEU A 74 3.34 -2.50 -3.08
CA LEU A 74 1.96 -2.66 -2.64
C LEU A 74 1.91 -2.67 -1.12
N ILE A 75 1.03 -1.85 -0.55
CA ILE A 75 0.69 -1.91 0.85
C ILE A 75 -0.72 -2.48 0.91
N ALA A 76 -0.86 -3.69 1.44
CA ALA A 76 -2.15 -4.38 1.54
C ALA A 76 -2.56 -4.47 3.00
N VAL A 77 -3.74 -3.95 3.31
CA VAL A 77 -4.23 -3.88 4.69
C VAL A 77 -5.62 -4.48 4.76
N SER A 78 -5.81 -5.37 5.72
CA SER A 78 -7.13 -5.86 6.08
C SER A 78 -7.40 -5.47 7.52
N PRO A 79 -8.14 -4.37 7.74
CA PRO A 79 -8.41 -3.95 9.11
C PRO A 79 -9.17 -4.99 9.92
N ASN A 80 -10.15 -5.64 9.29
CA ASN A 80 -10.96 -6.65 9.98
C ASN A 80 -10.16 -7.86 10.41
N GLN A 81 -9.17 -8.24 9.61
CA GLN A 81 -8.36 -9.42 9.89
C GLN A 81 -7.08 -9.06 10.64
N ARG A 82 -6.81 -7.78 10.80
CA ARG A 82 -5.59 -7.26 11.43
C ARG A 82 -4.36 -7.78 10.71
N LYS A 83 -4.38 -7.67 9.38
CA LYS A 83 -3.28 -8.11 8.52
C LYS A 83 -2.72 -6.93 7.76
N LEU A 84 -1.41 -6.93 7.62
CA LEU A 84 -0.68 -5.92 6.84
C LEU A 84 0.43 -6.63 6.11
N GLU A 85 0.49 -6.42 4.79
CA GLU A 85 1.56 -6.96 3.96
C GLU A 85 2.13 -5.84 3.10
N ILE A 86 3.43 -5.80 2.97
CA ILE A 86 4.10 -4.88 2.07
C ILE A 86 4.89 -5.72 1.08
N VAL A 87 4.58 -5.59 -0.21
CA VAL A 87 5.19 -6.40 -1.26
C VAL A 87 5.87 -5.48 -2.26
N THR A 88 7.15 -5.73 -2.50
CA THR A 88 7.95 -4.96 -3.43
C THR A 88 8.32 -5.82 -4.62
N GLY A 89 8.22 -5.24 -5.84
CA GLY A 89 8.68 -5.92 -7.04
C GLY A 89 10.20 -6.01 -7.08
N ASN A 90 10.73 -6.75 -8.03
CA ASN A 90 12.16 -7.04 -8.08
C ASN A 90 13.02 -5.78 -8.18
N GLU A 91 12.59 -4.82 -9.00
CA GLU A 91 13.35 -3.56 -9.14
C GLU A 91 13.15 -2.68 -7.93
N ALA A 92 11.93 -2.62 -7.41
CA ALA A 92 11.64 -1.80 -6.23
C ALA A 92 12.44 -2.27 -5.03
N ARG A 93 12.65 -3.58 -4.90
CA ARG A 93 13.37 -4.16 -3.77
C ARG A 93 14.82 -3.69 -3.72
N LYS A 94 15.38 -3.31 -4.84
CA LYS A 94 16.75 -2.78 -4.87
C LYS A 94 16.85 -1.43 -4.17
N ARG A 95 15.72 -0.72 -4.03
CA ARG A 95 15.68 0.60 -3.42
C ARG A 95 15.01 0.58 -2.06
N ILE A 96 14.11 -0.36 -1.84
CA ILE A 96 13.43 -0.55 -0.54
C ILE A 96 13.68 -2.00 -0.15
N SER A 97 14.65 -2.20 0.75
CA SER A 97 15.02 -3.55 1.17
C SER A 97 13.90 -4.19 1.97
N ASP A 98 13.98 -5.51 2.15
CA ASP A 98 13.04 -6.22 3.01
C ASP A 98 13.06 -5.67 4.42
N ARG A 99 14.23 -5.27 4.90
CA ARG A 99 14.35 -4.67 6.22
C ARG A 99 13.61 -3.33 6.29
N ASP A 100 13.77 -2.50 5.27
CA ASP A 100 13.08 -1.20 5.22
C ASP A 100 11.57 -1.40 5.23
N ALA A 101 11.09 -2.37 4.44
CA ALA A 101 9.67 -2.67 4.38
C ALA A 101 9.16 -3.15 5.74
N LYS A 102 9.94 -4.00 6.41
CA LYS A 102 9.55 -4.51 7.72
C LYS A 102 9.46 -3.39 8.74
N LEU A 103 10.42 -2.46 8.74
CA LEU A 103 10.40 -1.33 9.66
C LEU A 103 9.18 -0.44 9.42
N ALA A 104 8.86 -0.17 8.16
CA ALA A 104 7.66 0.60 7.83
C ALA A 104 6.42 -0.13 8.30
N GLY A 105 6.37 -1.44 8.10
CA GLY A 105 5.24 -2.26 8.55
C GLY A 105 5.03 -2.19 10.04
N LEU A 106 6.11 -2.24 10.82
CA LEU A 106 6.01 -2.14 12.28
C LEU A 106 5.46 -0.78 12.71
N SER A 107 5.92 0.30 12.07
CA SER A 107 5.39 1.64 12.34
C SER A 107 3.91 1.74 12.03
N MET A 108 3.51 1.18 10.89
CA MET A 108 2.11 1.22 10.47
C MET A 108 1.24 0.42 11.43
N ALA A 109 1.71 -0.77 11.83
CA ALA A 109 0.97 -1.60 12.75
C ALA A 109 0.75 -0.88 14.09
N ALA A 110 1.75 -0.15 14.56
CA ALA A 110 1.62 0.61 15.80
C ALA A 110 0.55 1.69 15.66
N ALA A 111 0.51 2.40 14.54
CA ALA A 111 -0.51 3.42 14.31
C ALA A 111 -1.90 2.78 14.23
N PHE A 112 -2.01 1.64 13.57
CA PHE A 112 -3.30 0.94 13.46
C PHE A 112 -3.79 0.50 14.84
N ALA A 113 -2.88 0.01 15.68
CA ALA A 113 -3.24 -0.39 17.04
C ALA A 113 -3.75 0.79 17.85
N GLY A 114 -3.27 1.99 17.54
CA GLY A 114 -3.75 3.21 18.18
C GLY A 114 -5.01 3.78 17.55
N GLY A 115 -5.58 3.12 16.57
CA GLY A 115 -6.82 3.54 15.95
C GLY A 115 -6.65 4.50 14.77
N ASP A 116 -5.43 4.70 14.31
CA ASP A 116 -5.17 5.67 13.23
C ASP A 116 -4.80 4.93 11.94
N LEU A 117 -5.81 4.39 11.29
CA LEU A 117 -5.59 3.61 10.06
C LEU A 117 -5.08 4.52 8.94
N ALA A 118 -5.77 5.61 8.67
CA ALA A 118 -5.40 6.50 7.58
C ALA A 118 -4.02 7.12 7.80
N GLY A 119 -3.76 7.61 9.01
CA GLY A 119 -2.46 8.20 9.32
C GLY A 119 -1.33 7.19 9.22
N GLY A 120 -1.60 5.95 9.64
CA GLY A 120 -0.61 4.89 9.53
C GLY A 120 -0.25 4.59 8.09
N VAL A 121 -1.25 4.49 7.21
CA VAL A 121 -0.98 4.23 5.80
C VAL A 121 -0.21 5.40 5.17
N LEU A 122 -0.64 6.63 5.46
CA LEU A 122 0.04 7.82 4.92
C LEU A 122 1.50 7.86 5.36
N ALA A 123 1.76 7.62 6.64
CA ALA A 123 3.12 7.60 7.16
C ALA A 123 3.94 6.47 6.54
N GLY A 124 3.31 5.33 6.31
CA GLY A 124 3.97 4.20 5.67
C GLY A 124 4.40 4.51 4.25
N ILE A 125 3.53 5.14 3.48
CA ILE A 125 3.86 5.57 2.12
C ILE A 125 5.08 6.50 2.15
N ASP A 126 5.03 7.48 3.03
CA ASP A 126 6.11 8.47 3.15
C ASP A 126 7.42 7.80 3.56
N GLN A 127 7.37 6.90 4.53
CA GLN A 127 8.57 6.22 4.99
C GLN A 127 9.19 5.36 3.89
N LEU A 128 8.36 4.59 3.18
CA LEU A 128 8.85 3.76 2.10
C LEU A 128 9.43 4.59 0.96
N ALA A 129 8.77 5.70 0.62
CA ALA A 129 9.28 6.59 -0.40
C ALA A 129 10.62 7.20 0.01
N SER A 130 10.76 7.54 1.29
CA SER A 130 12.02 8.09 1.80
C SER A 130 13.14 7.08 1.69
N HIS A 131 12.88 5.82 1.98
CA HIS A 131 13.90 4.77 1.83
C HIS A 131 14.30 4.60 0.38
N ALA A 132 13.33 4.67 -0.53
CA ALA A 132 13.64 4.53 -1.96
C ALA A 132 14.49 5.68 -2.47
N GLY A 133 14.28 6.86 -1.94
CA GLY A 133 14.99 8.03 -2.38
C GLY A 133 14.50 8.54 -3.73
N ARG A 134 15.10 9.59 -4.21
CA ARG A 134 14.74 10.19 -5.50
C ARG A 134 15.32 9.38 -6.65
N HIS A 135 14.61 9.40 -7.76
CA HIS A 135 15.09 8.72 -8.95
C HIS A 135 15.76 9.66 -9.94
#